data_b2cda483d329a181371905aabb7d10a8
#
_entry.id   b2cda483d329a181371905aabb7d10a8
#
_cell.length_a   1.000
_cell.length_b   1.000
_cell.length_c   1.000
_cell.angle_alpha   90.00
_cell.angle_beta   90.00
_cell.angle_gamma   90.00
#
_symmetry.space_group_name_H-M   'P 1'
#
loop_
_entity.id
_entity.type
_entity.pdbx_description
1 polymer ?
#
loop_
_entity_poly.entity_id
_entity_poly.type
_entity_poly.pdbx_seq_one_letter_code
_entity_poly.pdbx_strand_id
1 'polypeptide(L)'
;MGLFNKKSKGADGNTSKSAALKVSVSNEGAEYTFTVEGRLDTNTSPELEAKINEVIGNANKLIIDLGNLEYISSAGLRVLLGATQVMEDKGEMVVRNVTEAVREVFDLTGFNHVFTIE
;
A
#
# COMPACT_ATOMS: atom_id res chain seq x y z
N MET A 1 24.22 1.91 -6.04
CA MET A 1 24.18 2.33 -6.07
C MET A 1 23.90 2.62 -5.97
N GLY A 2 23.56 1.96 -5.90
CA GLY A 2 23.09 2.06 -5.91
C GLY A 2 22.64 2.03 -5.82
N LEU A 3 22.09 1.70 -5.84
CA LEU A 3 21.54 1.76 -5.94
C LEU A 3 21.13 1.95 -6.15
N PHE A 4 20.94 1.61 -6.12
CA PHE A 4 20.44 1.84 -6.46
C PHE A 4 20.33 2.02 -6.93
N ASN A 5 20.12 1.71 -7.01
CA ASN A 5 19.92 1.86 -7.62
C ASN A 5 19.74 1.91 -7.98
N LYS A 6 19.46 1.62 -8.09
CA LYS A 6 19.19 1.62 -8.57
C LYS A 6 18.90 1.71 -8.85
N LYS A 7 18.67 1.25 -8.98
CA LYS A 7 18.30 1.23 -9.41
C LYS A 7 18.00 1.25 -9.70
N SER A 8 17.86 0.71 -9.72
CA SER A 8 17.51 0.68 -10.16
C SER A 8 17.37 0.57 -10.51
N LYS A 9 17.22 0.25 -10.60
CA LYS A 9 16.95 0.07 -11.06
C LYS A 9 16.73 -0.21 -11.33
N GLY A 10 16.61 -0.88 -11.27
CA GLY A 10 16.25 -1.18 -11.64
C GLY A 10 16.00 -1.63 -11.99
N ALA A 11 15.85 -1.82 -12.03
CA ALA A 11 15.44 -2.18 -12.28
C ALA A 11 15.23 -2.57 -12.39
N ASP A 12 15.31 -2.86 -12.47
CA ASP A 12 14.91 -3.25 -12.45
C ASP A 12 14.64 -3.73 -12.22
N GLY A 13 14.47 -4.20 -12.05
CA GLY A 13 13.93 -4.73 -11.79
C GLY A 13 13.50 -5.23 -11.59
N ASN A 14 13.47 -5.70 -11.71
CA ASN A 14 12.79 -6.12 -11.56
C ASN A 14 12.18 -6.38 -11.83
N THR A 15 11.97 -7.07 -11.76
CA THR A 15 11.31 -6.96 -12.56
C THR A 15 10.05 -7.51 -13.02
N SER A 16 9.88 -8.64 -13.44
CA SER A 16 8.67 -9.14 -14.02
C SER A 16 7.52 -9.16 -13.05
N LYS A 17 7.71 -9.64 -11.86
CA LYS A 17 6.65 -9.58 -10.85
C LYS A 17 6.36 -8.15 -10.46
N SER A 18 7.34 -7.29 -10.62
CA SER A 18 7.14 -5.87 -10.38
C SER A 18 6.20 -5.25 -11.39
N ALA A 19 5.98 -5.93 -12.53
CA ALA A 19 5.01 -5.46 -13.49
C ALA A 19 3.59 -5.61 -12.97
N ALA A 20 3.33 -6.57 -12.06
CA ALA A 20 2.00 -6.79 -11.51
C ALA A 20 1.66 -5.78 -10.42
N LEU A 21 2.67 -5.29 -9.71
CA LEU A 21 2.46 -4.32 -8.63
C LEU A 21 3.61 -3.34 -8.61
N LYS A 22 3.28 -2.08 -8.44
CA LYS A 22 4.28 -1.03 -8.27
C LYS A 22 3.93 -0.25 -7.01
N VAL A 23 4.89 -0.11 -6.11
CA VAL A 23 4.70 0.63 -4.86
C VAL A 23 5.73 1.72 -4.78
N SER A 24 5.28 2.94 -4.63
CA SER A 24 6.15 4.11 -4.45
C SER A 24 5.89 4.67 -3.06
N VAL A 25 6.97 5.07 -2.38
CA VAL A 25 6.86 5.58 -1.01
C VAL A 25 7.52 6.95 -0.96
N SER A 26 6.83 7.90 -0.35
CA SER A 26 7.39 9.22 -0.08
C SER A 26 6.99 9.63 1.34
N ASN A 27 7.69 10.62 1.89
CA ASN A 27 7.34 11.05 3.24
C ASN A 27 7.68 12.51 3.47
N GLU A 28 6.95 13.11 4.40
CA GLU A 28 7.25 14.42 4.96
C GLU A 28 7.27 14.22 6.47
N GLY A 29 8.49 14.20 7.04
CA GLY A 29 8.61 13.87 8.46
C GLY A 29 8.08 12.47 8.72
N ALA A 30 7.13 12.36 9.63
CA ALA A 30 6.56 11.08 10.02
C ALA A 30 5.26 10.75 9.26
N GLU A 31 4.94 11.52 8.24
CA GLU A 31 3.79 11.24 7.38
C GLU A 31 4.26 10.55 6.10
N TYR A 32 3.85 9.31 5.89
CA TYR A 32 4.30 8.48 4.76
C TYR A 32 3.15 8.25 3.80
N THR A 33 3.43 8.43 2.50
CA THR A 33 2.45 8.18 1.44
C THR A 33 2.92 7.02 0.59
N PHE A 34 2.05 6.01 0.46
CA PHE A 34 2.28 4.85 -0.40
C PHE A 34 1.35 4.97 -1.61
N THR A 35 1.94 5.02 -2.80
CA THR A 35 1.17 4.98 -4.04
C THR A 35 1.27 3.56 -4.57
N VAL A 36 0.13 2.87 -4.67
CA VAL A 36 0.09 1.45 -5.03
C VAL A 36 -0.63 1.32 -6.36
N GLU A 37 0.05 0.73 -7.35
CA GLU A 37 -0.48 0.61 -8.71
C GLU A 37 -0.50 -0.84 -9.13
N GLY A 38 -1.49 -1.23 -9.90
CA GLY A 38 -1.58 -2.54 -10.48
C GLY A 38 -2.50 -3.47 -9.72
N ARG A 39 -2.02 -4.65 -9.38
CA ARG A 39 -2.83 -5.69 -8.76
C ARG A 39 -2.24 -6.07 -7.40
N LEU A 40 -3.05 -5.94 -6.37
CA LEU A 40 -2.65 -6.32 -5.01
C LEU A 40 -3.34 -7.63 -4.68
N ASP A 41 -2.64 -8.73 -4.94
CA ASP A 41 -3.18 -10.08 -4.78
C ASP A 41 -2.31 -10.89 -3.84
N THR A 42 -2.57 -12.20 -3.77
CA THR A 42 -1.85 -13.08 -2.86
C THR A 42 -0.34 -13.09 -3.13
N ASN A 43 0.05 -12.95 -4.39
CA ASN A 43 1.47 -12.99 -4.76
C ASN A 43 2.19 -11.68 -4.53
N THR A 44 1.49 -10.55 -4.63
CA THR A 44 2.11 -9.23 -4.54
C THR A 44 1.93 -8.58 -3.17
N SER A 45 0.94 -9.02 -2.40
CA SER A 45 0.67 -8.42 -1.09
C SER A 45 1.87 -8.45 -0.14
N PRO A 46 2.70 -9.49 -0.11
CA PRO A 46 3.88 -9.47 0.75
C PRO A 46 4.84 -8.35 0.42
N GLU A 47 4.89 -7.92 -0.83
CA GLU A 47 5.76 -6.81 -1.24
C GLU A 47 5.30 -5.50 -0.60
N LEU A 48 4.01 -5.25 -0.62
CA LEU A 48 3.46 -4.05 0.03
C LEU A 48 3.65 -4.12 1.54
N GLU A 49 3.39 -5.29 2.12
CA GLU A 49 3.54 -5.47 3.56
C GLU A 49 4.97 -5.18 4.00
N ALA A 50 5.95 -5.67 3.26
CA ALA A 50 7.35 -5.45 3.60
C ALA A 50 7.69 -3.95 3.57
N LYS A 51 7.19 -3.24 2.56
CA LYS A 51 7.48 -1.82 2.44
C LYS A 51 6.82 -1.00 3.56
N ILE A 52 5.61 -1.36 3.93
CA ILE A 52 4.94 -0.70 5.05
C ILE A 52 5.71 -0.96 6.34
N ASN A 53 6.12 -2.21 6.56
CA ASN A 53 6.83 -2.58 7.78
C ASN A 53 8.17 -1.86 7.92
N GLU A 54 8.80 -1.46 6.82
CA GLU A 54 10.06 -0.74 6.88
C GLU A 54 9.92 0.62 7.55
N VAL A 55 8.75 1.24 7.46
CA VAL A 55 8.58 2.61 7.92
C VAL A 55 7.55 2.78 9.02
N ILE A 56 6.69 1.78 9.25
CA ILE A 56 5.53 1.95 10.13
C ILE A 56 5.93 2.31 11.56
N GLY A 57 7.10 1.87 12.00
CA GLY A 57 7.59 2.19 13.34
C GLY A 57 7.88 3.68 13.52
N ASN A 58 8.15 4.38 12.43
CA ASN A 58 8.50 5.80 12.45
C ASN A 58 7.35 6.69 12.00
N ALA A 59 6.22 6.11 11.65
CA ALA A 59 5.11 6.86 11.07
C ALA A 59 4.12 7.29 12.13
N ASN A 60 3.61 8.52 12.01
CA ASN A 60 2.45 8.92 12.77
C ASN A 60 1.24 9.10 11.85
N LYS A 61 1.43 9.00 10.54
CA LYS A 61 0.34 8.98 9.58
C LYS A 61 0.76 8.17 8.36
N LEU A 62 -0.12 7.28 7.94
CA LEU A 62 0.04 6.55 6.68
C LEU A 62 -1.06 6.96 5.72
N ILE A 63 -0.68 7.29 4.50
CA ILE A 63 -1.61 7.58 3.42
C ILE A 63 -1.40 6.50 2.38
N ILE A 64 -2.45 5.76 2.07
CA ILE A 64 -2.40 4.70 1.07
C ILE A 64 -3.20 5.16 -0.13
N ASP A 65 -2.52 5.52 -1.20
CA ASP A 65 -3.16 6.03 -2.42
C ASP A 65 -3.38 4.87 -3.37
N LEU A 66 -4.62 4.54 -3.64
CA LEU A 66 -5.02 3.42 -4.48
C LEU A 66 -5.57 3.87 -5.83
N GLY A 67 -5.24 5.10 -6.25
CA GLY A 67 -5.81 5.69 -7.46
C GLY A 67 -5.53 4.90 -8.74
N ASN A 68 -4.46 4.12 -8.76
CA ASN A 68 -4.11 3.32 -9.93
C ASN A 68 -4.14 1.83 -9.63
N LEU A 69 -4.81 1.43 -8.55
CA LEU A 69 -4.94 0.02 -8.22
C LEU A 69 -6.13 -0.55 -8.99
N GLU A 70 -5.90 -1.66 -9.69
CA GLU A 70 -6.91 -2.29 -10.54
C GLU A 70 -7.64 -3.41 -9.83
N TYR A 71 -7.03 -4.00 -8.81
CA TYR A 71 -7.57 -5.18 -8.18
C TYR A 71 -6.99 -5.33 -6.77
N ILE A 72 -7.83 -5.79 -5.83
CA ILE A 72 -7.38 -6.10 -4.48
C ILE A 72 -8.02 -7.41 -4.05
N SER A 73 -7.19 -8.31 -3.51
CA SER A 73 -7.64 -9.60 -2.99
C SER A 73 -7.78 -9.53 -1.48
N SER A 74 -8.27 -10.63 -0.90
CA SER A 74 -8.36 -10.73 0.56
C SER A 74 -6.98 -10.61 1.21
N ALA A 75 -5.92 -11.10 0.55
CA ALA A 75 -4.58 -10.94 1.08
C ALA A 75 -4.16 -9.47 1.15
N GLY A 76 -4.52 -8.70 0.11
CA GLY A 76 -4.26 -7.26 0.12
C GLY A 76 -5.04 -6.54 1.19
N LEU A 77 -6.32 -6.90 1.35
CA LEU A 77 -7.14 -6.31 2.41
C LEU A 77 -6.53 -6.59 3.78
N ARG A 78 -5.98 -7.78 3.97
CA ARG A 78 -5.38 -8.15 5.24
C ARG A 78 -4.14 -7.33 5.55
N VAL A 79 -3.34 -7.02 4.52
CA VAL A 79 -2.17 -6.16 4.71
C VAL A 79 -2.61 -4.77 5.17
N LEU A 80 -3.62 -4.21 4.52
CA LEU A 80 -4.12 -2.89 4.91
C LEU A 80 -4.74 -2.91 6.31
N LEU A 81 -5.45 -3.99 6.64
CA LEU A 81 -6.03 -4.14 7.97
C LEU A 81 -4.94 -4.17 9.05
N GLY A 82 -3.87 -4.94 8.80
CA GLY A 82 -2.77 -5.01 9.76
C GLY A 82 -2.13 -3.65 9.99
N ALA A 83 -1.93 -2.89 8.93
CA ALA A 83 -1.37 -1.55 9.04
C ALA A 83 -2.30 -0.63 9.83
N THR A 84 -3.62 -0.72 9.57
CA THR A 84 -4.60 0.08 10.30
C THR A 84 -4.53 -0.21 11.79
N GLN A 85 -4.44 -1.49 12.15
CA GLN A 85 -4.40 -1.88 13.55
C GLN A 85 -3.16 -1.35 14.27
N VAL A 86 -2.01 -1.38 13.61
CA VAL A 86 -0.80 -0.82 14.20
C VAL A 86 -0.95 0.68 14.37
N MET A 87 -1.51 1.35 13.38
CA MET A 87 -1.63 2.80 13.42
C MET A 87 -2.65 3.30 14.44
N GLU A 88 -3.59 2.45 14.87
CA GLU A 88 -4.58 2.85 15.86
C GLU A 88 -3.94 3.39 17.15
N ASP A 89 -2.78 2.86 17.50
CA ASP A 89 -2.08 3.26 18.72
C ASP A 89 -1.04 4.35 18.49
N LYS A 90 -0.79 4.72 17.23
CA LYS A 90 0.30 5.62 16.89
C LYS A 90 -0.16 6.90 16.21
N GLY A 91 -1.29 6.88 15.56
CA GLY A 91 -1.73 8.00 14.76
C GLY A 91 -2.89 7.61 13.89
N GLU A 92 -2.77 7.82 12.58
CA GLU A 92 -3.89 7.49 11.70
C GLU A 92 -3.40 6.91 10.38
N MET A 93 -4.30 6.17 9.74
CA MET A 93 -4.09 5.70 8.38
C MET A 93 -5.32 6.09 7.57
N VAL A 94 -5.08 6.67 6.40
CA VAL A 94 -6.16 6.99 5.47
C VAL A 94 -5.91 6.29 4.14
N VAL A 95 -7.00 5.87 3.50
CA VAL A 95 -6.97 5.29 2.17
C VAL A 95 -7.56 6.32 1.23
N ARG A 96 -6.84 6.64 0.18
CA ARG A 96 -7.17 7.78 -0.68
C ARG A 96 -7.33 7.36 -2.13
N ASN A 97 -8.19 8.04 -2.84
CA ASN A 97 -8.36 7.87 -4.30
C ASN A 97 -8.79 6.44 -4.66
N VAL A 98 -9.67 5.85 -3.86
CA VAL A 98 -10.14 4.48 -4.09
C VAL A 98 -10.90 4.42 -5.40
N THR A 99 -10.45 3.54 -6.32
CA THR A 99 -11.13 3.34 -7.59
C THR A 99 -12.47 2.66 -7.37
N GLU A 100 -13.36 2.74 -8.36
CA GLU A 100 -14.67 2.14 -8.24
C GLU A 100 -14.56 0.63 -8.03
N ALA A 101 -13.65 -0.03 -8.76
CA ALA A 101 -13.49 -1.47 -8.65
C ALA A 101 -13.05 -1.87 -7.24
N VAL A 102 -12.13 -1.12 -6.65
CA VAL A 102 -11.64 -1.43 -5.30
C VAL A 102 -12.69 -1.06 -4.26
N ARG A 103 -13.41 0.05 -4.47
CA ARG A 103 -14.47 0.44 -3.55
C ARG A 103 -15.57 -0.63 -3.49
N GLU A 104 -15.87 -1.24 -4.62
CA GLU A 104 -16.87 -2.30 -4.66
C GLU A 104 -16.45 -3.46 -3.76
N VAL A 105 -15.16 -3.82 -3.79
CA VAL A 105 -14.64 -4.88 -2.92
C VAL A 105 -14.75 -4.46 -1.45
N PHE A 106 -14.42 -3.21 -1.13
CA PHE A 106 -14.54 -2.70 0.23
C PHE A 106 -16.00 -2.79 0.71
N ASP A 107 -16.94 -2.41 -0.16
CA ASP A 107 -18.36 -2.43 0.21
C ASP A 107 -18.86 -3.85 0.44
N LEU A 108 -18.45 -4.78 -0.44
CA LEU A 108 -18.89 -6.16 -0.33
C LEU A 108 -18.32 -6.87 0.89
N THR A 109 -17.14 -6.48 1.31
CA THR A 109 -16.46 -7.14 2.44
C THR A 109 -16.67 -6.44 3.76
N GLY A 110 -17.26 -5.24 3.74
CA GLY A 110 -17.44 -4.44 4.95
C GLY A 110 -16.22 -3.62 5.35
N PHE A 111 -15.13 -3.70 4.59
CA PHE A 111 -13.91 -2.96 4.93
C PHE A 111 -14.08 -1.45 4.74
N ASN A 112 -15.12 -1.01 4.01
CA ASN A 112 -15.45 0.41 3.94
C ASN A 112 -15.75 1.00 5.32
N HIS A 113 -16.13 0.16 6.28
CA HIS A 113 -16.37 0.60 7.66
C HIS A 113 -15.13 0.49 8.54
N VAL A 114 -14.09 -0.17 8.05
CA VAL A 114 -12.85 -0.39 8.80
C VAL A 114 -11.81 0.68 8.48
N PHE A 115 -11.68 1.02 7.19
CA PHE A 115 -10.69 1.98 6.74
C PHE A 115 -11.27 3.39 6.74
N THR A 116 -10.42 4.37 7.06
CA THR A 116 -10.76 5.77 6.86
C THR A 116 -10.50 6.11 5.41
N ILE A 117 -11.55 6.34 4.65
CA ILE A 117 -11.45 6.57 3.21
C ILE A 117 -11.68 8.06 2.94
N GLU A 118 -10.74 8.66 2.19
CA GLU A 118 -10.86 10.05 1.76
C GLU A 118 -11.23 10.14 0.30
#